data_1fd7384ee54e9c52294c222271497506
#
_entry.id   1fd7384ee54e9c52294c222271497506
#
_cell.length_a   1.000
_cell.length_b   1.000
_cell.length_c   1.000
_cell.angle_alpha   90.00
_cell.angle_beta   90.00
_cell.angle_gamma   90.00
#
_symmetry.space_group_name_H-M   'P 1'
#
loop_
_entity.id
_entity.type
_entity.pdbx_description
1 polymer ?
#
loop_
_entity_poly.entity_id
_entity_poly.type
_entity_poly.pdbx_seq_one_letter_code
_entity_poly.pdbx_strand_id
1 'polypeptide(L)'
;MSDSKIGVFVKCPHPEMIEAIGIAGLDFAIVDMEHTPLGPRELYPLVLAAERRNLSLVVRIPFKQDAYFKWVRDLNVASIQVPHIETVADVEYAVKHSYFNPIGERGLCRFVRAADFGNKNKNNYIESANNANSLILQIEGQTGMANIDSIIDAVPPGASLFIGPYDLSQSMGLPGEIWHPDVVDSMEKIIRKCEVRDIDVGTFTDTPEGVKFWSERGIPFIQYASDLDLFIKTASNLKLTVK
;
A
#
# COMPACT_ATOMS: atom_id res chain seq x y z
N MET A 1 -1.52 8.68 21.77
CA MET A 1 -1.57 8.61 20.30
C MET A 1 -0.67 7.44 19.92
N SER A 2 -1.12 6.47 19.13
CA SER A 2 -0.20 5.44 18.62
C SER A 2 0.75 6.10 17.63
N ASP A 3 2.05 5.74 17.68
CA ASP A 3 3.02 6.23 16.72
C ASP A 3 2.62 5.77 15.31
N SER A 4 2.69 6.67 14.33
CA SER A 4 2.43 6.33 12.93
C SER A 4 3.45 5.29 12.44
N LYS A 5 3.00 4.28 11.73
CA LYS A 5 3.88 3.32 11.04
C LYS A 5 4.50 3.97 9.82
N ILE A 6 5.80 3.78 9.64
CA ILE A 6 6.55 4.37 8.51
C ILE A 6 7.03 3.27 7.58
N GLY A 7 6.72 3.41 6.30
CA GLY A 7 7.21 2.53 5.25
C GLY A 7 7.87 3.29 4.10
N VAL A 8 8.55 2.58 3.21
CA VAL A 8 9.27 3.15 2.09
C VAL A 8 8.93 2.42 0.78
N PHE A 9 8.85 3.16 -0.32
CA PHE A 9 8.73 2.56 -1.65
C PHE A 9 10.04 1.89 -2.07
N VAL A 10 9.93 0.67 -2.57
CA VAL A 10 11.04 -0.11 -3.12
C VAL A 10 11.07 0.04 -4.64
N LYS A 11 12.04 0.79 -5.12
CA LYS A 11 12.33 1.00 -6.54
C LYS A 11 13.53 0.19 -7.01
N CYS A 12 14.35 -0.32 -6.07
CA CYS A 12 15.42 -1.27 -6.31
C CYS A 12 14.99 -2.65 -5.76
N PRO A 13 14.24 -3.46 -6.54
CA PRO A 13 13.58 -4.67 -6.04
C PRO A 13 14.59 -5.82 -5.86
N HIS A 14 15.42 -5.71 -4.85
CA HIS A 14 16.43 -6.72 -4.49
C HIS A 14 16.26 -7.18 -3.04
N PRO A 15 16.47 -8.49 -2.74
CA PRO A 15 16.29 -9.00 -1.37
C PRO A 15 17.10 -8.25 -0.31
N GLU A 16 18.37 -7.87 -0.62
CA GLU A 16 19.19 -7.10 0.30
C GLU A 16 18.61 -5.72 0.62
N MET A 17 17.90 -5.09 -0.31
CA MET A 17 17.21 -3.82 -0.04
C MET A 17 16.07 -4.03 0.97
N ILE A 18 15.29 -5.09 0.81
CA ILE A 18 14.23 -5.46 1.78
C ILE A 18 14.84 -5.74 3.16
N GLU A 19 15.96 -6.47 3.21
CA GLU A 19 16.66 -6.73 4.48
C GLU A 19 17.18 -5.43 5.11
N ALA A 20 17.76 -4.52 4.30
CA ALA A 20 18.27 -3.23 4.79
C ALA A 20 17.14 -2.36 5.38
N ILE A 21 15.97 -2.33 4.73
CA ILE A 21 14.76 -1.64 5.24
C ILE A 21 14.35 -2.20 6.59
N GLY A 22 14.31 -3.53 6.75
CA GLY A 22 14.01 -4.18 8.03
C GLY A 22 15.06 -3.92 9.11
N ILE A 23 16.36 -3.89 8.76
CA ILE A 23 17.46 -3.55 9.67
C ILE A 23 17.37 -2.08 10.12
N ALA A 24 16.94 -1.18 9.23
CA ALA A 24 16.74 0.22 9.54
C ALA A 24 15.57 0.47 10.52
N GLY A 25 14.76 -0.56 10.82
CA GLY A 25 13.65 -0.49 11.76
C GLY A 25 12.39 0.18 11.20
N LEU A 26 12.24 0.22 9.86
CA LEU A 26 10.99 0.66 9.26
C LEU A 26 9.90 -0.41 9.45
N ASP A 27 8.64 0.03 9.53
CA ASP A 27 7.52 -0.85 9.85
C ASP A 27 7.05 -1.69 8.66
N PHE A 28 7.19 -1.14 7.44
CA PHE A 28 6.78 -1.83 6.22
C PHE A 28 7.55 -1.37 4.98
N ALA A 29 7.53 -2.19 3.94
CA ALA A 29 8.06 -1.84 2.62
C ALA A 29 6.95 -1.97 1.57
N ILE A 30 6.93 -1.06 0.60
CA ILE A 30 5.97 -1.07 -0.50
C ILE A 30 6.71 -1.48 -1.78
N VAL A 31 6.50 -2.71 -2.23
CA VAL A 31 6.98 -3.17 -3.53
C VAL A 31 6.02 -2.66 -4.61
N ASP A 32 6.54 -1.82 -5.48
CA ASP A 32 5.75 -1.12 -6.48
C ASP A 32 5.78 -1.81 -7.83
N MET A 33 4.71 -2.50 -8.18
CA MET A 33 4.56 -3.14 -9.49
C MET A 33 3.83 -2.26 -10.51
N GLU A 34 3.37 -1.07 -10.11
CA GLU A 34 2.74 -0.10 -11.00
C GLU A 34 3.78 0.71 -11.79
N HIS A 35 4.74 1.32 -11.08
CA HIS A 35 5.76 2.19 -11.67
C HIS A 35 7.18 1.61 -11.62
N THR A 36 7.30 0.31 -11.44
CA THR A 36 8.58 -0.40 -11.51
C THR A 36 8.40 -1.62 -12.42
N PRO A 37 9.31 -1.88 -13.37
CA PRO A 37 9.23 -3.04 -14.25
C PRO A 37 9.57 -4.32 -13.48
N LEU A 38 8.65 -4.74 -12.61
CA LEU A 38 8.76 -5.87 -11.71
C LEU A 38 7.68 -6.91 -12.04
N GLY A 39 8.07 -8.13 -12.27
CA GLY A 39 7.16 -9.25 -12.47
C GLY A 39 6.98 -10.14 -11.21
N PRO A 40 6.07 -11.11 -11.27
CA PRO A 40 5.81 -12.01 -10.13
C PRO A 40 7.01 -12.86 -9.71
N ARG A 41 7.95 -13.14 -10.62
CA ARG A 41 9.16 -13.90 -10.31
C ARG A 41 10.09 -13.15 -9.39
N GLU A 42 10.26 -11.86 -9.65
CA GLU A 42 11.11 -10.99 -8.86
C GLU A 42 10.49 -10.70 -7.48
N LEU A 43 9.17 -10.78 -7.35
CA LEU A 43 8.47 -10.57 -6.08
C LEU A 43 8.77 -11.69 -5.06
N TYR A 44 8.92 -12.95 -5.50
CA TYR A 44 9.08 -14.09 -4.59
C TYR A 44 10.26 -13.95 -3.62
N PRO A 45 11.50 -13.67 -4.08
CA PRO A 45 12.63 -13.49 -3.16
C PRO A 45 12.47 -12.28 -2.22
N LEU A 46 11.74 -11.24 -2.62
CA LEU A 46 11.45 -10.09 -1.76
C LEU A 46 10.52 -10.47 -0.59
N VAL A 47 9.52 -11.30 -0.87
CA VAL A 47 8.63 -11.85 0.18
C VAL A 47 9.43 -12.64 1.22
N LEU A 48 10.37 -13.51 0.78
CA LEU A 48 11.21 -14.28 1.68
C LEU A 48 12.11 -13.39 2.54
N ALA A 49 12.70 -12.35 1.96
CA ALA A 49 13.53 -11.39 2.68
C ALA A 49 12.72 -10.62 3.74
N ALA A 50 11.52 -10.16 3.38
CA ALA A 50 10.61 -9.48 4.31
C ALA A 50 10.21 -10.36 5.50
N GLU A 51 9.80 -11.60 5.24
CA GLU A 51 9.48 -12.58 6.28
C GLU A 51 10.67 -12.85 7.21
N ARG A 52 11.87 -12.99 6.64
CA ARG A 52 13.10 -13.20 7.42
C ARG A 52 13.37 -12.06 8.40
N ARG A 53 12.91 -10.84 8.11
CA ARG A 53 13.08 -9.63 8.92
C ARG A 53 11.85 -9.28 9.75
N ASN A 54 10.77 -10.04 9.67
CA ASN A 54 9.45 -9.69 10.24
C ASN A 54 8.98 -8.30 9.76
N LEU A 55 9.34 -7.92 8.54
CA LEU A 55 8.95 -6.68 7.89
C LEU A 55 7.61 -6.88 7.18
N SER A 56 6.65 -6.01 7.45
CA SER A 56 5.39 -6.04 6.70
C SER A 56 5.63 -5.65 5.24
N LEU A 57 5.14 -6.47 4.31
CA LEU A 57 5.25 -6.21 2.88
C LEU A 57 3.90 -5.82 2.31
N VAL A 58 3.85 -4.64 1.71
CA VAL A 58 2.76 -4.17 0.88
C VAL A 58 3.16 -4.31 -0.58
N VAL A 59 2.27 -4.78 -1.44
CA VAL A 59 2.50 -4.79 -2.89
C VAL A 59 1.49 -3.89 -3.56
N ARG A 60 1.97 -2.81 -4.20
CA ARG A 60 1.14 -1.98 -5.06
C ARG A 60 1.08 -2.61 -6.44
N ILE A 61 -0.10 -3.02 -6.86
CA ILE A 61 -0.32 -3.69 -8.14
C ILE A 61 -0.77 -2.70 -9.22
N PRO A 62 -0.58 -3.00 -10.51
CA PRO A 62 -1.22 -2.25 -11.59
C PRO A 62 -2.74 -2.35 -11.51
N PHE A 63 -3.41 -1.25 -11.83
CA PHE A 63 -4.86 -1.16 -11.73
C PHE A 63 -5.61 -2.17 -12.64
N LYS A 64 -6.68 -2.76 -12.11
CA LYS A 64 -7.61 -3.67 -12.82
C LYS A 64 -6.96 -4.81 -13.61
N GLN A 65 -5.96 -5.45 -13.00
CA GLN A 65 -5.34 -6.65 -13.56
C GLN A 65 -5.49 -7.82 -12.58
N ASP A 66 -6.51 -8.66 -12.76
CA ASP A 66 -6.86 -9.78 -11.88
C ASP A 66 -5.72 -10.77 -11.64
N ALA A 67 -4.86 -10.96 -12.63
CA ALA A 67 -3.69 -11.83 -12.52
C ALA A 67 -2.74 -11.42 -11.39
N TYR A 68 -2.57 -10.11 -11.16
CA TYR A 68 -1.68 -9.60 -10.10
C TYR A 68 -2.24 -9.89 -8.71
N PHE A 69 -3.55 -9.74 -8.49
CA PHE A 69 -4.18 -10.13 -7.23
C PHE A 69 -3.89 -11.60 -6.92
N LYS A 70 -4.07 -12.48 -7.89
CA LYS A 70 -3.81 -13.92 -7.75
C LYS A 70 -2.35 -14.19 -7.41
N TRP A 71 -1.41 -13.68 -8.18
CA TRP A 71 0.02 -13.92 -7.98
C TRP A 71 0.51 -13.43 -6.63
N VAL A 72 0.11 -12.22 -6.23
CA VAL A 72 0.51 -11.62 -4.94
C VAL A 72 -0.05 -12.44 -3.77
N ARG A 73 -1.34 -12.79 -3.83
CA ARG A 73 -1.98 -13.61 -2.79
C ARG A 73 -1.44 -15.03 -2.72
N ASP A 74 -1.09 -15.62 -3.85
CA ASP A 74 -0.53 -16.97 -3.91
C ASP A 74 0.89 -17.05 -3.32
N LEU A 75 1.61 -15.92 -3.26
CA LEU A 75 2.88 -15.77 -2.54
C LEU A 75 2.72 -15.52 -1.03
N ASN A 76 1.51 -15.45 -0.51
CA ASN A 76 1.19 -15.17 0.91
C ASN A 76 1.48 -13.71 1.32
N VAL A 77 1.37 -12.76 0.41
CA VAL A 77 1.42 -11.34 0.76
C VAL A 77 0.05 -10.91 1.26
N ALA A 78 0.01 -10.43 2.50
CA ALA A 78 -1.24 -10.04 3.15
C ALA A 78 -1.80 -8.69 2.66
N SER A 79 -0.95 -7.73 2.33
CA SER A 79 -1.38 -6.37 2.00
C SER A 79 -1.20 -6.06 0.51
N ILE A 80 -2.28 -5.76 -0.19
CA ILE A 80 -2.28 -5.29 -1.58
C ILE A 80 -2.77 -3.85 -1.61
N GLN A 81 -1.97 -2.95 -2.19
CA GLN A 81 -2.38 -1.59 -2.49
C GLN A 81 -2.89 -1.52 -3.93
N VAL A 82 -4.12 -1.02 -4.08
CA VAL A 82 -4.82 -0.92 -5.36
C VAL A 82 -4.96 0.55 -5.72
N PRO A 83 -4.27 1.04 -6.76
CA PRO A 83 -4.35 2.44 -7.18
C PRO A 83 -5.67 2.76 -7.89
N HIS A 84 -5.92 4.02 -8.18
CA HIS A 84 -7.03 4.52 -9.02
C HIS A 84 -8.43 4.02 -8.61
N ILE A 85 -8.71 4.02 -7.31
CA ILE A 85 -10.07 3.74 -6.81
C ILE A 85 -10.92 5.00 -7.00
N GLU A 86 -11.86 4.95 -7.91
CA GLU A 86 -12.71 6.08 -8.30
C GLU A 86 -14.19 5.84 -8.04
N THR A 87 -14.62 4.58 -7.96
CA THR A 87 -16.02 4.18 -7.83
C THR A 87 -16.20 2.98 -6.90
N VAL A 88 -17.43 2.74 -6.46
CA VAL A 88 -17.83 1.51 -5.74
C VAL A 88 -17.46 0.25 -6.53
N ALA A 89 -17.63 0.28 -7.85
CA ALA A 89 -17.30 -0.87 -8.70
C ALA A 89 -15.79 -1.21 -8.67
N ASP A 90 -14.92 -0.23 -8.42
CA ASP A 90 -13.48 -0.48 -8.26
C ASP A 90 -13.17 -1.18 -6.93
N VAL A 91 -13.87 -0.80 -5.87
CA VAL A 91 -13.80 -1.48 -4.56
C VAL A 91 -14.28 -2.92 -4.69
N GLU A 92 -15.45 -3.13 -5.29
CA GLU A 92 -16.04 -4.46 -5.52
C GLU A 92 -15.11 -5.33 -6.37
N TYR A 93 -14.49 -4.76 -7.40
CA TYR A 93 -13.48 -5.46 -8.21
C TYR A 93 -12.28 -5.91 -7.38
N ALA A 94 -11.73 -5.05 -6.53
CA ALA A 94 -10.60 -5.37 -5.67
C ALA A 94 -10.97 -6.47 -4.65
N VAL A 95 -12.14 -6.38 -4.03
CA VAL A 95 -12.67 -7.39 -3.10
C VAL A 95 -12.85 -8.73 -3.81
N LYS A 96 -13.53 -8.74 -4.95
CA LYS A 96 -13.80 -9.93 -5.76
C LYS A 96 -12.55 -10.74 -6.05
N HIS A 97 -11.45 -10.09 -6.41
CA HIS A 97 -10.20 -10.76 -6.83
C HIS A 97 -9.23 -11.03 -5.67
N SER A 98 -9.42 -10.40 -4.50
CA SER A 98 -8.55 -10.56 -3.33
C SER A 98 -8.97 -11.66 -2.37
N TYR A 99 -10.28 -11.86 -2.19
CA TYR A 99 -10.82 -12.73 -1.15
C TYR A 99 -11.48 -13.98 -1.75
N PHE A 100 -11.45 -15.07 -0.97
CA PHE A 100 -12.22 -16.26 -1.27
C PHE A 100 -13.69 -16.10 -0.88
N ASN A 101 -14.57 -16.93 -1.43
CA ASN A 101 -15.97 -17.01 -1.01
C ASN A 101 -16.06 -17.18 0.53
N PRO A 102 -17.02 -16.53 1.25
CA PRO A 102 -18.15 -15.77 0.71
C PRO A 102 -17.84 -14.26 0.47
N ILE A 103 -16.65 -13.78 0.78
CA ILE A 103 -16.29 -12.36 0.69
C ILE A 103 -16.03 -11.92 -0.75
N GLY A 104 -15.33 -12.77 -1.53
CA GLY A 104 -14.99 -12.52 -2.92
C GLY A 104 -15.05 -13.79 -3.77
N GLU A 105 -14.45 -13.74 -4.98
CA GLU A 105 -14.49 -14.83 -5.95
C GLU A 105 -13.07 -15.24 -6.40
N ARG A 106 -12.03 -15.00 -5.57
CA ARG A 106 -10.66 -15.42 -5.88
C ARG A 106 -10.59 -16.90 -6.21
N GLY A 107 -9.94 -17.24 -7.33
CA GLY A 107 -9.73 -18.64 -7.73
C GLY A 107 -8.88 -19.40 -6.71
N LEU A 108 -9.32 -20.63 -6.35
CA LEU A 108 -8.66 -21.46 -5.35
C LEU A 108 -7.64 -22.40 -6.00
N CYS A 109 -6.36 -22.22 -5.65
CA CYS A 109 -5.32 -23.22 -5.86
C CYS A 109 -4.72 -23.62 -4.52
N ARG A 110 -4.60 -24.92 -4.26
CA ARG A 110 -4.02 -25.44 -3.02
C ARG A 110 -2.51 -25.66 -3.10
N PHE A 111 -1.94 -25.68 -4.30
CA PHE A 111 -0.53 -26.00 -4.52
C PHE A 111 0.35 -24.76 -4.64
N VAL A 112 -0.08 -23.66 -4.01
CA VAL A 112 0.62 -22.40 -3.95
C VAL A 112 1.32 -22.22 -2.59
N ARG A 113 2.27 -21.30 -2.52
CA ARG A 113 3.02 -21.00 -1.31
C ARG A 113 2.11 -20.64 -0.13
N ALA A 114 1.12 -19.80 -0.33
CA ALA A 114 0.15 -19.40 0.70
C ALA A 114 -0.58 -20.57 1.35
N ALA A 115 -0.69 -21.70 0.67
CA ALA A 115 -1.29 -22.94 1.16
C ALA A 115 -0.25 -24.02 1.56
N ASP A 116 1.00 -23.62 1.82
CA ASP A 116 2.14 -24.51 2.08
C ASP A 116 2.24 -25.64 1.04
N PHE A 117 2.07 -25.27 -0.23
CA PHE A 117 2.11 -26.19 -1.37
C PHE A 117 1.17 -27.40 -1.26
N GLY A 118 0.02 -27.19 -0.60
CA GLY A 118 -1.01 -28.20 -0.42
C GLY A 118 -1.04 -28.85 0.97
N ASN A 119 -0.09 -28.53 1.85
CA ASN A 119 0.02 -29.12 3.18
C ASN A 119 -0.98 -28.53 4.19
N LYS A 120 -1.44 -27.28 4.01
CA LYS A 120 -2.49 -26.71 4.86
C LYS A 120 -3.83 -27.42 4.67
N ASN A 121 -4.58 -27.58 5.77
CA ASN A 121 -5.98 -28.00 5.69
C ASN A 121 -6.76 -26.99 4.83
N LYS A 122 -7.62 -27.49 3.93
CA LYS A 122 -8.35 -26.67 2.96
C LYS A 122 -9.20 -25.57 3.61
N ASN A 123 -10.01 -25.95 4.61
CA ASN A 123 -10.93 -25.01 5.24
C ASN A 123 -10.18 -23.96 6.05
N ASN A 124 -9.17 -24.38 6.81
CA ASN A 124 -8.31 -23.46 7.56
C ASN A 124 -7.54 -22.50 6.65
N TYR A 125 -7.13 -22.95 5.46
CA TYR A 125 -6.46 -22.08 4.49
C TYR A 125 -7.37 -20.96 3.98
N ILE A 126 -8.61 -21.29 3.60
CA ILE A 126 -9.59 -20.31 3.09
C ILE A 126 -9.91 -19.28 4.16
N GLU A 127 -10.24 -19.73 5.37
CA GLU A 127 -10.59 -18.85 6.49
C GLU A 127 -9.41 -17.96 6.91
N SER A 128 -8.23 -18.56 7.13
CA SER A 128 -7.03 -17.82 7.52
C SER A 128 -6.60 -16.81 6.46
N ALA A 129 -6.72 -17.14 5.17
CA ALA A 129 -6.39 -16.24 4.09
C ALA A 129 -7.37 -15.05 4.04
N ASN A 130 -8.68 -15.29 4.17
CA ASN A 130 -9.66 -14.20 4.22
C ASN A 130 -9.43 -13.27 5.42
N ASN A 131 -9.08 -13.81 6.58
CA ASN A 131 -8.83 -13.03 7.80
C ASN A 131 -7.50 -12.26 7.78
N ALA A 132 -6.47 -12.82 7.14
CA ALA A 132 -5.14 -12.19 7.05
C ALA A 132 -5.02 -11.18 5.90
N ASN A 133 -5.84 -11.31 4.87
CA ASN A 133 -5.79 -10.43 3.71
C ASN A 133 -6.27 -9.02 4.06
N SER A 134 -5.54 -8.03 3.56
CA SER A 134 -5.89 -6.62 3.67
C SER A 134 -5.83 -5.96 2.29
N LEU A 135 -6.71 -5.00 2.06
CA LEU A 135 -6.68 -4.10 0.92
C LEU A 135 -6.35 -2.70 1.39
N ILE A 136 -5.49 -2.04 0.64
CA ILE A 136 -5.22 -0.60 0.77
C ILE A 136 -5.75 0.03 -0.52
N LEU A 137 -6.88 0.73 -0.42
CA LEU A 137 -7.61 1.30 -1.55
C LEU A 137 -7.14 2.74 -1.77
N GLN A 138 -6.45 3.01 -2.88
CA GLN A 138 -5.80 4.30 -3.10
C GLN A 138 -6.71 5.27 -3.86
N ILE A 139 -7.01 6.39 -3.21
CA ILE A 139 -7.76 7.53 -3.74
C ILE A 139 -6.75 8.60 -4.16
N GLU A 140 -6.77 8.98 -5.43
CA GLU A 140 -5.75 9.87 -5.99
C GLU A 140 -6.25 10.72 -7.17
N GLY A 141 -7.57 10.76 -7.38
CA GLY A 141 -8.21 11.52 -8.43
C GLY A 141 -9.47 12.26 -7.98
N GLN A 142 -9.83 13.32 -8.68
CA GLN A 142 -11.04 14.10 -8.38
C GLN A 142 -12.31 13.25 -8.44
N THR A 143 -12.38 12.26 -9.33
CA THR A 143 -13.52 11.33 -9.42
C THR A 143 -13.66 10.52 -8.14
N GLY A 144 -12.56 9.94 -7.63
CA GLY A 144 -12.56 9.21 -6.36
C GLY A 144 -12.94 10.10 -5.18
N MET A 145 -12.46 11.35 -5.16
CA MET A 145 -12.87 12.34 -4.16
C MET A 145 -14.36 12.66 -4.22
N ALA A 146 -14.91 12.84 -5.41
CA ALA A 146 -16.34 13.14 -5.58
C ALA A 146 -17.22 11.98 -5.10
N ASN A 147 -16.74 10.74 -5.26
CA ASN A 147 -17.46 9.51 -4.89
C ASN A 147 -17.07 8.99 -3.49
N ILE A 148 -16.29 9.74 -2.72
CA ILE A 148 -15.66 9.25 -1.49
C ILE A 148 -16.65 8.67 -0.48
N ASP A 149 -17.84 9.24 -0.32
CA ASP A 149 -18.84 8.75 0.63
C ASP A 149 -19.31 7.33 0.26
N SER A 150 -19.63 7.11 -1.01
CA SER A 150 -20.04 5.80 -1.51
C SER A 150 -18.91 4.78 -1.51
N ILE A 151 -17.66 5.22 -1.77
CA ILE A 151 -16.47 4.37 -1.68
C ILE A 151 -16.27 3.92 -0.23
N ILE A 152 -16.31 4.84 0.73
CA ILE A 152 -16.17 4.55 2.17
C ILE A 152 -17.21 3.53 2.62
N ASP A 153 -18.47 3.68 2.21
CA ASP A 153 -19.55 2.74 2.56
C ASP A 153 -19.34 1.33 1.99
N ALA A 154 -18.53 1.19 0.93
CA ALA A 154 -18.21 -0.08 0.28
C ALA A 154 -16.89 -0.72 0.77
N VAL A 155 -16.09 -0.01 1.60
CA VAL A 155 -14.82 -0.54 2.12
C VAL A 155 -15.08 -1.77 2.99
N PRO A 156 -14.46 -2.93 2.68
CA PRO A 156 -14.66 -4.13 3.48
C PRO A 156 -13.97 -4.01 4.85
N PRO A 157 -14.48 -4.71 5.88
CA PRO A 157 -13.81 -4.74 7.20
C PRO A 157 -12.33 -5.14 7.10
N GLY A 158 -11.46 -4.41 7.80
CA GLY A 158 -10.01 -4.65 7.81
C GLY A 158 -9.25 -4.09 6.59
N ALA A 159 -9.94 -3.46 5.65
CA ALA A 159 -9.29 -2.67 4.61
C ALA A 159 -9.07 -1.22 5.08
N SER A 160 -8.11 -0.56 4.44
CA SER A 160 -7.78 0.85 4.69
C SER A 160 -7.84 1.66 3.39
N LEU A 161 -7.93 2.97 3.52
CA LEU A 161 -7.74 3.88 2.40
C LEU A 161 -6.31 4.41 2.38
N PHE A 162 -5.89 4.87 1.23
CA PHE A 162 -4.63 5.57 1.04
C PHE A 162 -4.86 6.78 0.13
N ILE A 163 -4.30 7.92 0.48
CA ILE A 163 -4.39 9.12 -0.37
C ILE A 163 -3.06 9.30 -1.09
N GLY A 164 -3.09 9.23 -2.43
CA GLY A 164 -1.93 9.49 -3.29
C GLY A 164 -1.82 10.99 -3.62
N PRO A 165 -1.01 11.79 -2.90
CA PRO A 165 -1.04 13.25 -3.02
C PRO A 165 -0.50 13.76 -4.36
N TYR A 166 0.43 13.04 -5.01
CA TYR A 166 0.99 13.47 -6.29
C TYR A 166 -0.07 13.41 -7.40
N ASP A 167 -0.72 12.27 -7.58
CA ASP A 167 -1.77 12.10 -8.60
C ASP A 167 -3.01 12.91 -8.24
N LEU A 168 -3.32 13.05 -6.95
CA LEU A 168 -4.39 13.93 -6.50
C LEU A 168 -4.11 15.38 -6.93
N SER A 169 -2.90 15.90 -6.65
CA SER A 169 -2.50 17.25 -7.07
C SER A 169 -2.55 17.42 -8.58
N GLN A 170 -2.08 16.41 -9.33
CA GLN A 170 -2.15 16.38 -10.80
C GLN A 170 -3.60 16.48 -11.27
N SER A 171 -4.51 15.69 -10.69
CA SER A 171 -5.93 15.69 -11.05
C SER A 171 -6.64 17.02 -10.75
N MET A 172 -6.14 17.78 -9.78
CA MET A 172 -6.64 19.11 -9.40
C MET A 172 -6.06 20.25 -10.24
N GLY A 173 -5.17 19.95 -11.21
CA GLY A 173 -4.50 20.98 -12.01
C GLY A 173 -3.33 21.66 -11.29
N LEU A 174 -2.82 21.05 -10.23
CA LEU A 174 -1.71 21.52 -9.38
C LEU A 174 -0.55 20.49 -9.38
N PRO A 175 0.02 20.12 -10.54
CA PRO A 175 0.91 18.97 -10.69
C PRO A 175 2.15 19.07 -9.78
N GLY A 176 2.27 18.11 -8.85
CA GLY A 176 3.39 18.02 -7.90
C GLY A 176 3.29 18.96 -6.68
N GLU A 177 2.32 19.85 -6.64
CA GLU A 177 2.13 20.79 -5.51
C GLU A 177 1.38 20.12 -4.35
N ILE A 178 1.95 19.05 -3.80
CA ILE A 178 1.28 18.23 -2.77
C ILE A 178 1.02 18.98 -1.45
N TRP A 179 1.67 20.12 -1.25
CA TRP A 179 1.50 21.02 -0.10
C TRP A 179 0.64 22.23 -0.40
N HIS A 180 0.06 22.33 -1.61
CA HIS A 180 -0.90 23.38 -1.92
C HIS A 180 -2.10 23.30 -0.96
N PRO A 181 -2.59 24.43 -0.41
CA PRO A 181 -3.69 24.41 0.56
C PRO A 181 -4.91 23.60 0.09
N ASP A 182 -5.31 23.73 -1.16
CA ASP A 182 -6.48 23.01 -1.72
C ASP A 182 -6.25 21.48 -1.75
N VAL A 183 -5.01 21.04 -1.99
CA VAL A 183 -4.66 19.61 -1.96
C VAL A 183 -4.72 19.10 -0.53
N VAL A 184 -4.06 19.78 0.41
CA VAL A 184 -4.07 19.42 1.84
C VAL A 184 -5.50 19.42 2.40
N ASP A 185 -6.29 20.45 2.12
CA ASP A 185 -7.71 20.51 2.55
C ASP A 185 -8.54 19.36 2.00
N SER A 186 -8.27 18.95 0.76
CA SER A 186 -8.95 17.81 0.13
C SER A 186 -8.58 16.51 0.82
N MET A 187 -7.30 16.30 1.14
CA MET A 187 -6.83 15.14 1.89
C MET A 187 -7.45 15.10 3.29
N GLU A 188 -7.45 16.22 4.02
CA GLU A 188 -8.06 16.31 5.35
C GLU A 188 -9.58 16.05 5.33
N LYS A 189 -10.29 16.43 4.26
CA LYS A 189 -11.72 16.07 4.10
C LYS A 189 -11.92 14.57 3.99
N ILE A 190 -11.08 13.88 3.23
CA ILE A 190 -11.13 12.41 3.11
C ILE A 190 -10.86 11.77 4.48
N ILE A 191 -9.79 12.19 5.16
CA ILE A 191 -9.39 11.69 6.47
C ILE A 191 -10.55 11.80 7.47
N ARG A 192 -11.13 12.98 7.62
CA ARG A 192 -12.28 13.18 8.54
C ARG A 192 -13.48 12.29 8.23
N LYS A 193 -13.77 12.02 6.96
CA LYS A 193 -14.86 11.13 6.57
C LYS A 193 -14.57 9.67 6.94
N CYS A 194 -13.32 9.24 6.82
CA CYS A 194 -12.87 7.89 7.19
C CYS A 194 -12.87 7.69 8.71
N GLU A 195 -12.43 8.69 9.48
CA GLU A 195 -12.47 8.67 10.95
C GLU A 195 -13.86 8.38 11.49
N VAL A 196 -14.91 8.98 10.90
CA VAL A 196 -16.32 8.75 11.31
C VAL A 196 -16.75 7.29 11.10
N ARG A 197 -16.09 6.56 10.21
CA ARG A 197 -16.39 5.16 9.84
C ARG A 197 -15.36 4.17 10.39
N ASP A 198 -14.42 4.63 11.24
CA ASP A 198 -13.35 3.80 11.81
C ASP A 198 -12.50 3.10 10.73
N ILE A 199 -12.20 3.84 9.65
CA ILE A 199 -11.37 3.36 8.55
C ILE A 199 -10.01 4.04 8.63
N ASP A 200 -8.95 3.24 8.72
CA ASP A 200 -7.57 3.71 8.68
C ASP A 200 -7.24 4.38 7.33
N VAL A 201 -6.56 5.52 7.38
CA VAL A 201 -6.11 6.23 6.18
C VAL A 201 -4.61 6.44 6.21
N GLY A 202 -3.92 5.99 5.17
CA GLY A 202 -2.51 6.31 4.95
C GLY A 202 -2.30 7.41 3.92
N THR A 203 -1.09 7.94 3.88
CA THR A 203 -0.67 8.88 2.84
C THR A 203 0.82 8.76 2.53
N PHE A 204 1.25 9.54 1.54
CA PHE A 204 2.65 9.65 1.13
C PHE A 204 3.23 11.02 1.47
N THR A 205 4.52 11.06 1.76
CA THR A 205 5.34 12.27 1.81
C THR A 205 6.78 11.96 1.48
N ASP A 206 7.53 12.95 1.00
CA ASP A 206 8.95 12.85 0.64
C ASP A 206 9.85 13.74 1.52
N THR A 207 9.29 14.31 2.59
CA THR A 207 10.01 15.15 3.55
C THR A 207 9.78 14.70 5.00
N PRO A 208 10.79 14.82 5.88
CA PRO A 208 10.62 14.52 7.31
C PRO A 208 9.56 15.42 7.97
N GLU A 209 9.45 16.67 7.53
CA GLU A 209 8.43 17.61 8.00
C GLU A 209 7.03 17.13 7.67
N GLY A 210 6.88 16.52 6.49
CA GLY A 210 5.62 15.91 6.06
C GLY A 210 5.26 14.68 6.90
N VAL A 211 6.22 13.85 7.28
CA VAL A 211 5.99 12.75 8.21
C VAL A 211 5.45 13.29 9.53
N LYS A 212 6.11 14.30 10.09
CA LYS A 212 5.67 14.94 11.34
C LYS A 212 4.26 15.53 11.20
N PHE A 213 4.02 16.29 10.12
CA PHE A 213 2.73 16.94 9.86
C PHE A 213 1.55 15.95 9.83
N TRP A 214 1.71 14.83 9.13
CA TRP A 214 0.65 13.82 9.02
C TRP A 214 0.53 12.95 10.28
N SER A 215 1.65 12.65 10.95
CA SER A 215 1.64 11.92 12.22
C SER A 215 0.91 12.70 13.33
N GLU A 216 1.16 14.02 13.44
CA GLU A 216 0.46 14.90 14.39
C GLU A 216 -1.05 14.99 14.11
N ARG A 217 -1.48 14.68 12.90
CA ARG A 217 -2.91 14.57 12.48
C ARG A 217 -3.50 13.17 12.67
N GLY A 218 -2.76 12.26 13.28
CA GLY A 218 -3.25 10.93 13.62
C GLY A 218 -3.26 9.94 12.44
N ILE A 219 -2.55 10.22 11.34
CA ILE A 219 -2.43 9.27 10.23
C ILE A 219 -1.69 8.01 10.70
N PRO A 220 -2.33 6.82 10.66
CA PRO A 220 -1.78 5.60 11.25
C PRO A 220 -0.63 4.99 10.47
N PHE A 221 -0.50 5.24 9.15
CA PHE A 221 0.62 4.75 8.34
C PHE A 221 0.99 5.74 7.22
N ILE A 222 2.29 5.97 7.08
CA ILE A 222 2.85 6.93 6.13
C ILE A 222 3.86 6.23 5.25
N GLN A 223 3.70 6.36 3.93
CA GLN A 223 4.68 5.93 2.94
C GLN A 223 5.65 7.08 2.71
N TYR A 224 6.91 6.88 3.07
CA TYR A 224 7.93 7.92 3.02
C TYR A 224 8.91 7.67 1.88
N ALA A 225 8.99 8.60 0.93
CA ALA A 225 10.00 8.62 -0.12
C ALA A 225 10.17 7.26 -0.87
N SER A 226 11.35 6.99 -1.37
CA SER A 226 11.76 5.69 -1.92
C SER A 226 13.17 5.34 -1.45
N ASP A 227 13.52 4.06 -1.54
CA ASP A 227 14.87 3.54 -1.26
C ASP A 227 15.96 4.30 -2.01
N LEU A 228 15.73 4.57 -3.31
CA LEU A 228 16.69 5.31 -4.15
C LEU A 228 16.77 6.79 -3.74
N ASP A 229 15.64 7.42 -3.41
CA ASP A 229 15.63 8.81 -2.94
C ASP A 229 16.40 8.97 -1.61
N LEU A 230 16.17 8.05 -0.66
CA LEU A 230 16.90 8.01 0.61
C LEU A 230 18.41 7.86 0.39
N PHE A 231 18.81 6.95 -0.50
CA PHE A 231 20.23 6.77 -0.85
C PHE A 231 20.83 8.04 -1.46
N ILE A 232 20.12 8.64 -2.44
CA ILE A 232 20.59 9.86 -3.14
C ILE A 232 20.73 11.01 -2.16
N LYS A 233 19.73 11.26 -1.31
CA LYS A 233 19.77 12.34 -0.30
C LYS A 233 20.93 12.15 0.67
N THR A 234 21.11 10.93 1.19
CA THR A 234 22.19 10.63 2.14
C THR A 234 23.56 10.77 1.51
N ALA A 235 23.77 10.21 0.31
CA ALA A 235 25.03 10.30 -0.40
C ALA A 235 25.39 11.74 -0.82
N SER A 236 24.39 12.52 -1.23
CA SER A 236 24.58 13.93 -1.57
C SER A 236 24.98 14.77 -0.35
N ASN A 237 24.37 14.51 0.80
CA ASN A 237 24.73 15.20 2.04
C ASN A 237 26.18 14.90 2.46
N LEU A 238 26.64 13.65 2.32
CA LEU A 238 28.05 13.31 2.59
C LEU A 238 29.02 14.12 1.71
N LYS A 239 28.67 14.34 0.44
CA LYS A 239 29.50 15.13 -0.48
C LYS A 239 29.56 16.62 -0.10
N LEU A 240 28.51 17.15 0.52
CA LEU A 240 28.47 18.55 0.99
C LEU A 240 29.33 18.78 2.24
N THR A 241 29.57 17.74 3.05
CA THR A 241 30.40 17.86 4.27
C THR A 241 31.90 17.97 3.98
N VAL A 242 32.34 17.76 2.72
CA VAL A 242 33.75 17.78 2.30
C VAL A 242 34.11 19.08 1.52
N LYS A 243 33.14 19.98 1.36
CA LYS A 243 33.33 21.31 0.76
C LYS A 243 33.45 22.37 1.85
#